data_c1a753c8abc13d65eb5de8930e99c877
#
_entry.id   c1a753c8abc13d65eb5de8930e99c877
#
_cell.length_a   1.000
_cell.length_b   1.000
_cell.length_c   1.000
_cell.angle_alpha   90.00
_cell.angle_beta   90.00
_cell.angle_gamma   90.00
#
_symmetry.space_group_name_H-M   'P 1'
#
loop_
_entity.id
_entity.type
_entity.pdbx_description
1 polymer ?
#
loop_
_entity_poly.entity_id
_entity_poly.type
_entity_poly.pdbx_seq_one_letter_code
_entity_poly.pdbx_strand_id
1 'polypeptide(L)'
;DSLGSAMDDTCRRNIKRAEEQIQSQTARLTNCSAVPAVLEKAYFDSVGRAAELGNADAQVCYVQGNFSIEISDQQMERYKDNARNFIQLGLERGDWRIVNLLAQDTNVHISGFLGSVSSRSPIDILRMNRLLRHGATGGYAQFLDTNAKDLAIRLGNKAQVDSANSWAQEEYERHFHNSPILNSEPEDCKEAELHEETPGQ
;
A
#
# COMPACT_ATOMS: atom_id res chain seq x y z
N ASP A 1 -25.29 25.57 26.40
CA ASP A 1 -25.20 26.11 25.02
C ASP A 1 -23.76 26.22 24.47
N SER A 2 -22.71 26.13 25.29
CA SER A 2 -21.31 26.26 24.86
C SER A 2 -20.72 25.03 24.16
N LEU A 3 -21.19 23.84 24.46
CA LEU A 3 -20.72 22.58 23.88
C LEU A 3 -21.14 22.38 22.39
N GLY A 4 -22.32 22.89 22.02
CA GLY A 4 -22.81 22.85 20.64
C GLY A 4 -22.01 23.74 19.70
N SER A 5 -21.60 24.91 20.14
CA SER A 5 -20.78 25.86 19.36
C SER A 5 -19.37 25.32 19.08
N ALA A 6 -18.71 24.70 20.07
CA ALA A 6 -17.36 24.17 19.90
C ALA A 6 -17.32 22.95 18.96
N MET A 7 -18.40 22.17 18.95
CA MET A 7 -18.52 21.00 18.04
C MET A 7 -18.77 21.43 16.60
N ASP A 8 -19.57 22.49 16.40
CA ASP A 8 -19.82 23.09 15.08
C ASP A 8 -18.54 23.72 14.49
N ASP A 9 -17.75 24.41 15.28
CA ASP A 9 -16.47 24.99 14.85
C ASP A 9 -15.42 23.93 14.49
N THR A 10 -15.44 22.81 15.18
CA THR A 10 -14.55 21.67 14.86
C THR A 10 -14.98 20.98 13.56
N CYS A 11 -16.26 20.79 13.36
CA CYS A 11 -16.81 20.23 12.13
C CYS A 11 -16.50 21.13 10.93
N ARG A 12 -16.71 22.44 11.05
CA ARG A 12 -16.37 23.41 9.98
C ARG A 12 -14.89 23.41 9.62
N ARG A 13 -14.00 23.34 10.62
CA ARG A 13 -12.55 23.23 10.36
C ARG A 13 -12.17 21.94 9.64
N ASN A 14 -12.80 20.83 9.99
CA ASN A 14 -12.54 19.55 9.33
C ASN A 14 -13.05 19.55 7.88
N ILE A 15 -14.22 20.11 7.63
CA ILE A 15 -14.77 20.31 6.27
C ILE A 15 -13.80 21.15 5.44
N LYS A 16 -13.38 22.31 5.95
CA LYS A 16 -12.46 23.19 5.23
C LYS A 16 -11.13 22.49 4.89
N ARG A 17 -10.56 21.74 5.84
CA ARG A 17 -9.34 20.94 5.57
C ARG A 17 -9.55 19.86 4.50
N ALA A 18 -10.69 19.18 4.51
CA ALA A 18 -11.04 18.20 3.49
C ALA A 18 -11.19 18.85 2.11
N GLU A 19 -11.82 20.02 2.03
CA GLU A 19 -11.94 20.81 0.79
C GLU A 19 -10.57 21.25 0.26
N GLU A 20 -9.69 21.78 1.11
CA GLU A 20 -8.31 22.16 0.75
C GLU A 20 -7.50 20.96 0.26
N GLN A 21 -7.67 19.80 0.89
CA GLN A 21 -7.02 18.56 0.48
C GLN A 21 -7.54 18.06 -0.89
N ILE A 22 -8.85 18.10 -1.11
CA ILE A 22 -9.46 17.74 -2.39
C ILE A 22 -8.98 18.70 -3.49
N GLN A 23 -8.93 20.00 -3.23
CA GLN A 23 -8.43 20.98 -4.20
C GLN A 23 -6.96 20.74 -4.55
N SER A 24 -6.13 20.47 -3.54
CA SER A 24 -4.71 20.14 -3.75
C SER A 24 -4.54 18.86 -4.59
N GLN A 25 -5.27 17.80 -4.28
CA GLN A 25 -5.24 16.56 -5.05
C GLN A 25 -5.76 16.75 -6.48
N THR A 26 -6.84 17.52 -6.66
CA THR A 26 -7.38 17.84 -7.99
C THR A 26 -6.39 18.63 -8.82
N ALA A 27 -5.70 19.61 -8.23
CA ALA A 27 -4.66 20.37 -8.92
C ALA A 27 -3.47 19.47 -9.33
N ARG A 28 -3.05 18.54 -8.47
CA ARG A 28 -2.04 17.54 -8.80
C ARG A 28 -2.50 16.63 -9.95
N LEU A 29 -3.71 16.12 -9.91
CA LEU A 29 -4.29 15.28 -10.97
C LEU A 29 -4.36 16.03 -12.31
N THR A 30 -4.73 17.31 -12.29
CA THR A 30 -4.78 18.14 -13.52
C THR A 30 -3.39 18.34 -14.12
N ASN A 31 -2.36 18.49 -13.30
CA ASN A 31 -0.97 18.56 -13.75
C ASN A 31 -0.44 17.21 -14.26
N CYS A 32 -0.86 16.09 -13.65
CA CYS A 32 -0.48 14.74 -14.09
C CYS A 32 -1.21 14.28 -15.37
N SER A 33 -2.42 14.79 -15.64
CA SER A 33 -3.19 14.42 -16.84
C SER A 33 -2.52 14.82 -18.16
N ALA A 34 -1.46 15.63 -18.11
CA ALA A 34 -0.69 16.07 -19.26
C ALA A 34 0.66 15.33 -19.43
N VAL A 35 0.95 14.30 -18.62
CA VAL A 35 2.19 13.51 -18.78
C VAL A 35 2.08 12.71 -20.08
N PRO A 36 2.97 12.91 -21.07
CA PRO A 36 2.92 12.14 -22.31
C PRO A 36 3.07 10.65 -22.03
N ALA A 37 2.31 9.81 -22.71
CA ALA A 37 2.39 8.33 -22.58
C ALA A 37 3.82 7.77 -22.71
N VAL A 38 4.70 8.49 -23.41
CA VAL A 38 6.13 8.19 -23.53
C VAL A 38 6.85 8.29 -22.18
N LEU A 39 6.52 9.29 -21.35
CA LEU A 39 7.13 9.43 -20.01
C LEU A 39 6.63 8.39 -19.05
N GLU A 40 5.35 8.07 -19.09
CA GLU A 40 4.77 6.98 -18.27
C GLU A 40 5.39 5.62 -18.62
N LYS A 41 5.58 5.36 -19.93
CA LYS A 41 6.28 4.16 -20.36
C LYS A 41 7.74 4.15 -19.92
N ALA A 42 8.46 5.26 -20.05
CA ALA A 42 9.84 5.37 -19.59
C ALA A 42 9.95 5.18 -18.07
N TYR A 43 8.99 5.70 -17.30
CA TYR A 43 8.90 5.48 -15.86
C TYR A 43 8.71 3.99 -15.54
N PHE A 44 7.73 3.33 -16.15
CA PHE A 44 7.49 1.88 -15.99
C PHE A 44 8.75 1.06 -16.29
N ASP A 45 9.39 1.31 -17.45
CA ASP A 45 10.59 0.59 -17.86
C ASP A 45 11.77 0.85 -16.89
N SER A 46 11.89 2.06 -16.35
CA SER A 46 12.95 2.44 -15.40
C SER A 46 12.73 1.80 -14.03
N VAL A 47 11.50 1.81 -13.53
CA VAL A 47 11.13 1.15 -12.26
C VAL A 47 11.36 -0.35 -12.39
N GLY A 48 10.94 -0.98 -13.49
CA GLY A 48 11.15 -2.40 -13.73
C GLY A 48 12.64 -2.76 -13.73
N ARG A 49 13.47 -1.99 -14.44
CA ARG A 49 14.92 -2.21 -14.46
C ARG A 49 15.57 -2.05 -13.09
N ALA A 50 15.20 -1.00 -12.34
CA ALA A 50 15.73 -0.78 -10.99
C ALA A 50 15.32 -1.92 -10.03
N ALA A 51 14.08 -2.40 -10.15
CA ALA A 51 13.57 -3.53 -9.37
C ALA A 51 14.32 -4.84 -9.70
N GLU A 52 14.58 -5.12 -10.98
CA GLU A 52 15.37 -6.27 -11.44
C GLU A 52 16.84 -6.19 -10.94
N LEU A 53 17.38 -4.99 -10.75
CA LEU A 53 18.71 -4.75 -10.16
C LEU A 53 18.71 -4.87 -8.62
N GLY A 54 17.58 -5.17 -8.00
CA GLY A 54 17.48 -5.39 -6.56
C GLY A 54 17.17 -4.16 -5.73
N ASN A 55 16.82 -3.01 -6.35
CA ASN A 55 16.39 -1.84 -5.60
C ASN A 55 15.05 -2.11 -4.91
N ALA A 56 15.03 -2.08 -3.57
CA ALA A 56 13.86 -2.44 -2.77
C ALA A 56 12.69 -1.47 -2.99
N ASP A 57 12.96 -0.18 -3.12
CA ASP A 57 11.92 0.83 -3.34
C ASP A 57 11.28 0.66 -4.72
N ALA A 58 12.09 0.41 -5.73
CA ALA A 58 11.61 0.12 -7.07
C ALA A 58 10.78 -1.18 -7.12
N GLN A 59 11.14 -2.20 -6.32
CA GLN A 59 10.35 -3.44 -6.20
C GLN A 59 8.97 -3.16 -5.61
N VAL A 60 8.87 -2.34 -4.56
CA VAL A 60 7.60 -1.92 -3.96
C VAL A 60 6.75 -1.13 -4.97
N CYS A 61 7.34 -0.14 -5.65
CA CYS A 61 6.66 0.65 -6.69
C CYS A 61 6.16 -0.23 -7.84
N TYR A 62 6.98 -1.18 -8.28
CA TYR A 62 6.62 -2.13 -9.33
C TYR A 62 5.45 -3.02 -8.92
N VAL A 63 5.46 -3.55 -7.70
CA VAL A 63 4.38 -4.39 -7.15
C VAL A 63 3.09 -3.59 -6.98
N GLN A 64 3.16 -2.36 -6.49
CA GLN A 64 2.00 -1.47 -6.36
C GLN A 64 1.30 -1.24 -7.70
N GLY A 65 2.08 -1.11 -8.78
CA GLY A 65 1.58 -1.14 -10.13
C GLY A 65 0.71 0.06 -10.53
N ASN A 66 0.95 1.23 -9.95
CA ASN A 66 0.24 2.47 -10.29
C ASN A 66 0.75 3.06 -11.61
N PHE A 67 0.65 2.27 -12.68
CA PHE A 67 1.06 2.70 -14.01
C PHE A 67 -0.17 2.92 -14.89
N SER A 68 -0.27 4.09 -15.52
CA SER A 68 -1.38 4.47 -16.42
C SER A 68 -1.05 4.17 -17.89
N ILE A 69 -0.37 3.05 -18.15
CA ILE A 69 0.05 2.65 -19.49
C ILE A 69 -0.73 1.44 -19.99
N GLU A 70 -0.92 1.38 -21.29
CA GLU A 70 -1.35 0.16 -21.97
C GLU A 70 -0.14 -0.71 -22.28
N ILE A 71 -0.20 -1.96 -21.89
CA ILE A 71 0.83 -2.96 -22.19
C ILE A 71 0.19 -4.17 -22.88
N SER A 72 0.97 -4.86 -23.72
CA SER A 72 0.52 -6.08 -24.37
C SER A 72 0.33 -7.22 -23.37
N ASP A 73 -0.44 -8.24 -23.73
CA ASP A 73 -0.66 -9.44 -22.91
C ASP A 73 0.66 -10.09 -22.48
N GLN A 74 1.64 -10.16 -23.37
CA GLN A 74 2.97 -10.69 -23.07
C GLN A 74 3.72 -9.86 -22.03
N GLN A 75 3.62 -8.53 -22.12
CA GLN A 75 4.21 -7.62 -21.11
C GLN A 75 3.49 -7.72 -19.77
N MET A 76 2.17 -7.90 -19.78
CA MET A 76 1.37 -8.12 -18.58
C MET A 76 1.77 -9.44 -17.88
N GLU A 77 1.94 -10.53 -18.59
CA GLU A 77 2.39 -11.79 -17.99
C GLU A 77 3.80 -11.66 -17.38
N ARG A 78 4.72 -11.03 -18.11
CA ARG A 78 6.07 -10.74 -17.56
C ARG A 78 6.00 -9.85 -16.32
N TYR A 79 5.12 -8.83 -16.31
CA TYR A 79 4.88 -8.00 -15.16
C TYR A 79 4.43 -8.85 -13.96
N LYS A 80 3.44 -9.72 -14.15
CA LYS A 80 2.91 -10.58 -13.10
C LYS A 80 3.97 -11.51 -12.50
N ASP A 81 4.80 -12.10 -13.35
CA ASP A 81 5.87 -12.99 -12.91
C ASP A 81 6.93 -12.25 -12.09
N ASN A 82 7.37 -11.10 -12.57
CA ASN A 82 8.31 -10.25 -11.85
C ASN A 82 7.73 -9.75 -10.53
N ALA A 83 6.47 -9.28 -10.53
CA ALA A 83 5.81 -8.78 -9.32
C ALA A 83 5.65 -9.88 -8.26
N ARG A 84 5.31 -11.12 -8.64
CA ARG A 84 5.27 -12.28 -7.71
C ARG A 84 6.64 -12.53 -7.08
N ASN A 85 7.69 -12.48 -7.89
CA ASN A 85 9.06 -12.65 -7.40
C ASN A 85 9.44 -11.52 -6.42
N PHE A 86 9.12 -10.27 -6.74
CA PHE A 86 9.41 -9.13 -5.87
C PHE A 86 8.59 -9.16 -4.57
N ILE A 87 7.35 -9.65 -4.61
CA ILE A 87 6.55 -9.91 -3.40
C ILE A 87 7.27 -10.91 -2.51
N GLN A 88 7.70 -12.05 -3.06
CA GLN A 88 8.41 -13.06 -2.30
C GLN A 88 9.70 -12.51 -1.69
N LEU A 89 10.53 -11.83 -2.47
CA LEU A 89 11.76 -11.20 -1.99
C LEU A 89 11.51 -10.14 -0.92
N GLY A 90 10.42 -9.38 -1.03
CA GLY A 90 10.03 -8.40 -0.04
C GLY A 90 9.61 -9.04 1.28
N LEU A 91 8.83 -10.12 1.24
CA LEU A 91 8.46 -10.89 2.43
C LEU A 91 9.69 -11.51 3.11
N GLU A 92 10.58 -12.16 2.36
CA GLU A 92 11.82 -12.75 2.87
C GLU A 92 12.78 -11.73 3.51
N ARG A 93 12.74 -10.48 3.02
CA ARG A 93 13.54 -9.37 3.54
C ARG A 93 12.90 -8.65 4.73
N GLY A 94 11.66 -8.96 5.07
CA GLY A 94 10.91 -8.29 6.14
C GLY A 94 10.44 -6.88 5.76
N ASP A 95 10.10 -6.66 4.50
CA ASP A 95 9.64 -5.34 4.01
C ASP A 95 8.15 -5.15 4.30
N TRP A 96 7.84 -4.32 5.30
CA TRP A 96 6.47 -4.02 5.72
C TRP A 96 5.61 -3.40 4.63
N ARG A 97 6.19 -2.71 3.66
CA ARG A 97 5.45 -2.07 2.56
C ARG A 97 4.80 -3.13 1.67
N ILE A 98 5.50 -4.22 1.39
CA ILE A 98 4.93 -5.36 0.64
C ILE A 98 3.78 -6.00 1.42
N VAL A 99 3.93 -6.19 2.72
CA VAL A 99 2.85 -6.72 3.57
C VAL A 99 1.65 -5.79 3.54
N ASN A 100 1.87 -4.47 3.63
CA ASN A 100 0.83 -3.46 3.57
C ASN A 100 0.05 -3.49 2.25
N LEU A 101 0.74 -3.53 1.11
CA LEU A 101 0.12 -3.67 -0.21
C LEU A 101 -0.76 -4.94 -0.30
N LEU A 102 -0.32 -6.04 0.31
CA LEU A 102 -1.07 -7.30 0.31
C LEU A 102 -2.21 -7.33 1.34
N ALA A 103 -2.17 -6.49 2.36
CA ALA A 103 -3.20 -6.39 3.39
C ALA A 103 -4.43 -5.57 2.96
N GLN A 104 -4.33 -4.76 1.91
CA GLN A 104 -5.42 -3.91 1.43
C GLN A 104 -6.59 -4.77 0.92
N ASP A 105 -7.82 -4.41 1.32
CA ASP A 105 -9.03 -5.12 0.90
C ASP A 105 -9.31 -4.88 -0.59
N THR A 106 -9.55 -5.95 -1.35
CA THR A 106 -9.87 -5.90 -2.80
C THR A 106 -11.21 -5.20 -3.10
N ASN A 107 -12.04 -4.95 -2.09
CA ASN A 107 -13.28 -4.16 -2.27
C ASN A 107 -13.01 -2.65 -2.42
N VAL A 108 -11.84 -2.18 -2.04
CA VAL A 108 -11.36 -0.85 -2.44
C VAL A 108 -10.81 -1.03 -3.85
N HIS A 109 -11.32 -0.29 -4.83
CA HIS A 109 -10.80 -0.30 -6.20
C HIS A 109 -9.28 -0.02 -6.16
N ILE A 110 -8.49 -1.09 -6.09
CA ILE A 110 -7.05 -0.99 -6.28
C ILE A 110 -6.87 -0.72 -7.76
N SER A 111 -6.68 0.55 -8.09
CA SER A 111 -6.27 0.96 -9.41
C SER A 111 -4.86 0.41 -9.65
N GLY A 112 -4.60 -0.11 -10.83
CA GLY A 112 -3.28 -0.57 -11.22
C GLY A 112 -3.16 -2.10 -11.38
N PHE A 113 -1.93 -2.53 -11.65
CA PHE A 113 -1.64 -3.92 -12.05
C PHE A 113 -1.63 -4.91 -10.87
N LEU A 114 -1.55 -4.44 -9.63
CA LEU A 114 -1.49 -5.30 -8.44
C LEU A 114 -2.68 -6.27 -8.36
N GLY A 115 -3.88 -5.81 -8.72
CA GLY A 115 -5.08 -6.66 -8.79
C GLY A 115 -4.95 -7.86 -9.73
N SER A 116 -4.07 -7.77 -10.74
CA SER A 116 -3.81 -8.84 -11.70
C SER A 116 -2.80 -9.88 -11.18
N VAL A 117 -2.03 -9.56 -10.14
CA VAL A 117 -0.92 -10.40 -9.64
C VAL A 117 -1.38 -11.39 -8.59
N SER A 118 -2.32 -11.00 -7.74
CA SER A 118 -2.78 -11.84 -6.62
C SER A 118 -4.30 -11.83 -6.53
N SER A 119 -4.91 -13.03 -6.65
CA SER A 119 -6.27 -13.24 -6.17
C SER A 119 -6.22 -13.30 -4.65
N ARG A 120 -6.53 -12.17 -3.98
CA ARG A 120 -6.50 -12.12 -2.52
C ARG A 120 -7.81 -12.67 -1.96
N SER A 121 -7.72 -13.81 -1.32
CA SER A 121 -8.84 -14.33 -0.53
C SER A 121 -8.94 -13.55 0.80
N PRO A 122 -10.13 -13.47 1.44
CA PRO A 122 -10.26 -12.84 2.74
C PRO A 122 -9.31 -13.40 3.81
N ILE A 123 -8.93 -14.68 3.71
CA ILE A 123 -7.97 -15.29 4.63
C ILE A 123 -6.54 -14.77 4.39
N ASP A 124 -6.16 -14.52 3.14
CA ASP A 124 -4.83 -13.99 2.83
C ASP A 124 -4.71 -12.53 3.29
N ILE A 125 -5.77 -11.74 3.11
CA ILE A 125 -5.83 -10.37 3.64
C ILE A 125 -5.73 -10.40 5.18
N LEU A 126 -6.43 -11.33 5.86
CA LEU A 126 -6.34 -11.48 7.31
C LEU A 126 -4.93 -11.88 7.76
N ARG A 127 -4.25 -12.79 7.04
CA ARG A 127 -2.85 -13.15 7.30
C ARG A 127 -1.94 -11.95 7.28
N MET A 128 -2.04 -11.11 6.24
CA MET A 128 -1.22 -9.90 6.11
C MET A 128 -1.54 -8.87 7.19
N ASN A 129 -2.82 -8.65 7.52
CA ASN A 129 -3.22 -7.78 8.62
C ASN A 129 -2.66 -8.26 9.97
N ARG A 130 -2.68 -9.57 10.23
CA ARG A 130 -2.10 -10.14 11.45
C ARG A 130 -0.60 -10.03 11.49
N LEU A 131 0.07 -10.19 10.36
CA LEU A 131 1.51 -10.00 10.25
C LEU A 131 1.91 -8.54 10.53
N LEU A 132 1.24 -7.55 9.91
CA LEU A 132 1.43 -6.13 10.23
C LEU A 132 1.22 -5.84 11.72
N ARG A 133 0.21 -6.48 12.33
CA ARG A 133 -0.10 -6.28 13.74
C ARG A 133 1.04 -6.67 14.68
N HIS A 134 1.85 -7.66 14.32
CA HIS A 134 3.03 -8.04 15.11
C HIS A 134 4.10 -6.94 15.14
N GLY A 135 4.27 -6.19 14.06
CA GLY A 135 5.21 -5.07 14.00
C GLY A 135 4.63 -3.73 14.48
N ALA A 136 3.31 -3.62 14.63
CA ALA A 136 2.62 -2.36 14.87
C ALA A 136 2.46 -2.02 16.36
N THR A 137 2.51 -0.71 16.67
CA THR A 137 2.27 -0.16 18.00
C THR A 137 1.28 1.01 17.98
N GLY A 138 0.83 1.44 19.15
CA GLY A 138 -0.02 2.63 19.30
C GLY A 138 -1.34 2.56 18.56
N GLY A 139 -1.73 3.67 17.93
CA GLY A 139 -3.00 3.80 17.21
C GLY A 139 -3.08 2.91 15.96
N TYR A 140 -1.94 2.68 15.30
CA TYR A 140 -1.90 1.79 14.13
C TYR A 140 -2.18 0.33 14.50
N ALA A 141 -1.65 -0.13 15.63
CA ALA A 141 -1.97 -1.47 16.16
C ALA A 141 -3.48 -1.63 16.43
N GLN A 142 -4.12 -0.62 17.04
CA GLN A 142 -5.57 -0.62 17.31
C GLN A 142 -6.39 -0.65 16.01
N PHE A 143 -5.97 0.09 15.00
CA PHE A 143 -6.58 0.07 13.66
C PHE A 143 -6.52 -1.33 13.05
N LEU A 144 -5.36 -1.97 13.08
CA LEU A 144 -5.18 -3.34 12.55
C LEU A 144 -5.99 -4.38 13.34
N ASP A 145 -6.10 -4.23 14.68
CA ASP A 145 -6.96 -5.11 15.51
C ASP A 145 -8.42 -5.00 15.08
N THR A 146 -8.90 -3.79 14.78
CA THR A 146 -10.28 -3.56 14.32
C THR A 146 -10.50 -4.19 12.96
N ASN A 147 -9.61 -3.95 12.00
CA ASN A 147 -9.69 -4.53 10.65
C ASN A 147 -9.68 -6.06 10.68
N ALA A 148 -8.76 -6.63 11.46
CA ALA A 148 -8.66 -8.08 11.58
C ALA A 148 -9.90 -8.72 12.23
N LYS A 149 -10.56 -8.01 13.18
CA LYS A 149 -11.82 -8.46 13.75
C LYS A 149 -12.94 -8.48 12.71
N ASP A 150 -13.06 -7.45 11.91
CA ASP A 150 -14.08 -7.38 10.85
C ASP A 150 -13.85 -8.44 9.77
N LEU A 151 -12.59 -8.68 9.38
CA LEU A 151 -12.22 -9.75 8.47
C LEU A 151 -12.57 -11.14 9.05
N ALA A 152 -12.29 -11.38 10.33
CA ALA A 152 -12.61 -12.63 11.01
C ALA A 152 -14.12 -12.89 11.07
N ILE A 153 -14.94 -11.83 11.30
CA ILE A 153 -16.40 -11.91 11.26
C ILE A 153 -16.88 -12.28 9.85
N ARG A 154 -16.33 -11.65 8.82
CA ARG A 154 -16.67 -11.95 7.41
C ARG A 154 -16.30 -13.38 7.01
N LEU A 155 -15.17 -13.89 7.49
CA LEU A 155 -14.76 -15.29 7.26
C LEU A 155 -15.71 -16.29 7.92
N GLY A 156 -16.23 -16.00 9.12
CA GLY A 156 -17.18 -16.86 9.85
C GLY A 156 -16.63 -18.25 10.21
N ASN A 157 -15.32 -18.50 10.04
CA ASN A 157 -14.68 -19.81 10.23
C ASN A 157 -13.50 -19.68 11.20
N LYS A 158 -13.70 -20.16 12.42
CA LYS A 158 -12.69 -20.11 13.47
C LYS A 158 -11.38 -20.79 13.09
N ALA A 159 -11.42 -21.96 12.44
CA ALA A 159 -10.21 -22.67 12.05
C ALA A 159 -9.36 -21.89 11.04
N GLN A 160 -10.00 -21.16 10.12
CA GLN A 160 -9.30 -20.27 9.19
C GLN A 160 -8.66 -19.08 9.89
N VAL A 161 -9.36 -18.50 10.88
CA VAL A 161 -8.82 -17.41 11.69
C VAL A 161 -7.61 -17.87 12.50
N ASP A 162 -7.72 -19.04 13.16
CA ASP A 162 -6.61 -19.61 13.94
C ASP A 162 -5.41 -19.92 13.02
N SER A 163 -5.64 -20.49 11.83
CA SER A 163 -4.59 -20.72 10.84
C SER A 163 -3.92 -19.42 10.36
N ALA A 164 -4.70 -18.35 10.16
CA ALA A 164 -4.14 -17.05 9.77
C ALA A 164 -3.26 -16.46 10.88
N ASN A 165 -3.66 -16.58 12.14
CA ASN A 165 -2.88 -16.13 13.28
C ASN A 165 -1.56 -16.92 13.41
N SER A 166 -1.61 -18.25 13.32
CA SER A 166 -0.40 -19.10 13.39
C SER A 166 0.58 -18.78 12.26
N TRP A 167 0.08 -18.64 11.04
CA TRP A 167 0.89 -18.28 9.90
C TRP A 167 1.58 -16.92 10.09
N ALA A 168 0.84 -15.91 10.57
CA ALA A 168 1.40 -14.58 10.79
C ALA A 168 2.48 -14.57 11.87
N GLN A 169 2.32 -15.34 12.95
CA GLN A 169 3.33 -15.50 13.99
C GLN A 169 4.61 -16.14 13.43
N GLU A 170 4.46 -17.24 12.66
CA GLU A 170 5.59 -17.95 12.06
C GLU A 170 6.36 -17.06 11.08
N GLU A 171 5.66 -16.29 10.24
CA GLU A 171 6.29 -15.36 9.29
C GLU A 171 6.98 -14.21 10.00
N TYR A 172 6.36 -13.66 11.06
CA TYR A 172 6.99 -12.62 11.87
C TYR A 172 8.31 -13.10 12.47
N GLU A 173 8.32 -14.28 13.12
CA GLU A 173 9.51 -14.85 13.72
C GLU A 173 10.60 -15.17 12.69
N ARG A 174 10.20 -15.58 11.48
CA ARG A 174 11.14 -15.98 10.43
C ARG A 174 11.80 -14.78 9.74
N HIS A 175 11.02 -13.74 9.43
CA HIS A 175 11.47 -12.70 8.51
C HIS A 175 11.37 -11.27 9.06
N PHE A 176 10.49 -11.01 10.05
CA PHE A 176 10.12 -9.65 10.46
C PHE A 176 10.56 -9.24 11.86
N HIS A 177 11.06 -10.16 12.67
CA HIS A 177 11.44 -9.88 14.07
C HIS A 177 12.53 -8.79 14.22
N ASN A 178 13.33 -8.57 13.20
CA ASN A 178 14.35 -7.51 13.14
C ASN A 178 13.90 -6.28 12.33
N SER A 179 12.70 -6.28 11.77
CA SER A 179 12.19 -5.18 10.99
C SER A 179 11.77 -3.99 11.88
N PRO A 180 11.81 -2.76 11.37
CA PRO A 180 11.42 -1.58 12.15
C PRO A 180 10.02 -1.69 12.72
N ILE A 181 9.82 -1.15 13.93
CA ILE A 181 8.50 -1.05 14.55
C ILE A 181 7.65 -0.02 13.80
N LEU A 182 6.39 -0.37 13.56
CA LEU A 182 5.43 0.46 12.85
C LEU A 182 4.60 1.30 13.83
N ASN A 183 4.80 2.61 13.83
CA ASN A 183 3.97 3.58 14.56
C ASN A 183 2.80 4.12 13.72
N SER A 184 2.87 3.93 12.41
CA SER A 184 1.87 4.31 11.41
C SER A 184 1.88 3.29 10.28
N GLU A 185 0.93 3.42 9.36
CA GLU A 185 0.92 2.66 8.12
C GLU A 185 2.24 2.85 7.37
N PRO A 186 2.86 1.76 6.86
CA PRO A 186 4.06 1.87 6.04
C PRO A 186 3.76 2.71 4.79
N GLU A 187 4.64 3.65 4.50
CA GLU A 187 4.53 4.42 3.27
C GLU A 187 4.79 3.50 2.07
N ASP A 188 3.85 3.46 1.17
CA ASP A 188 3.95 2.72 -0.11
C ASP A 188 5.05 3.33 -1.01
N CYS A 189 4.98 3.07 -2.30
CA CYS A 189 5.87 3.71 -3.26
C CYS A 189 5.82 5.24 -3.10
N LYS A 190 6.90 5.83 -2.62
CA LYS A 190 7.09 7.28 -2.71
C LYS A 190 7.32 7.60 -4.17
N GLU A 191 6.36 8.28 -4.79
CA GLU A 191 6.69 9.05 -5.99
C GLU A 191 7.88 9.95 -5.60
N ALA A 192 8.98 9.82 -6.33
CA ALA A 192 10.14 10.66 -6.10
C ALA A 192 9.62 12.11 -6.12
N GLU A 193 9.60 12.76 -4.95
CA GLU A 193 9.39 14.20 -4.91
C GLU A 193 10.51 14.76 -5.77
N LEU A 194 10.16 15.19 -6.98
CA LEU A 194 11.02 16.03 -7.78
C LEU A 194 11.19 17.28 -6.92
N HIS A 195 12.25 17.30 -6.13
CA HIS A 195 12.73 18.53 -5.53
C HIS A 195 13.00 19.47 -6.71
N GLU A 196 12.06 20.36 -6.96
CA GLU A 196 12.38 21.58 -7.70
C GLU A 196 13.48 22.26 -6.87
N GLU A 197 14.72 21.94 -7.24
CA GLU A 197 15.84 22.80 -6.87
C GLU A 197 15.49 24.17 -7.46
N THR A 198 14.98 25.04 -6.61
CA THR A 198 14.80 26.44 -6.94
C THR A 198 16.18 26.93 -7.35
N PRO A 199 16.41 27.30 -8.63
CA PRO A 199 17.72 27.83 -9.03
C PRO A 199 17.95 29.07 -8.18
N GLY A 200 19.08 29.06 -7.46
CA GLY A 200 19.47 30.00 -6.43
C GLY A 200 19.22 31.46 -6.81
N GLN A 201 18.68 32.17 -5.81
CA GLN A 201 18.74 33.64 -5.75
C GLN A 201 20.17 34.08 -5.41
#